data_466dc15c2e1b6b460823a03ecca016dd
#
_entry.id   466dc15c2e1b6b460823a03ecca016dd
#
_cell.length_a   1.000
_cell.length_b   1.000
_cell.length_c   1.000
_cell.angle_alpha   90.00
_cell.angle_beta   90.00
_cell.angle_gamma   90.00
#
_symmetry.space_group_name_H-M   'P 1'
#
loop_
_entity.id
_entity.type
_entity.pdbx_description
1 polymer ?
#
loop_
_entity_poly.entity_id
_entity_poly.type
_entity_poly.pdbx_seq_one_letter_code
_entity_poly.pdbx_strand_id
1 'polypeptide(L)'
;MPKDLKKLFQITEAARACSLSRSTLLRLEEKGLLTPAYIAPDSGRRYYDNHNVARILQIEKLKAMGLSTEDIAAYFASGGETAALLTTLEERLHEIARGVEELRLRAGTDTGISVQMLTLPAVTCCRRLCEGYTVADKYNAMYDFYGACVRQGYHLSNEPIFAISQRQDFLNGYISDKPYPFWVCVPMRPEKAPKEAVVLPACRALSVLYYGSYAGADEALLRLGREVKQRGLTPAGDPRALGIVAPYTGREIETKRYCSRLVLPVTGERESSFYE
;
A
#
# COMPACT_ATOMS: atom_id res chain seq x y z
N MET A 1 -5.28 -52.79 1.19
CA MET A 1 -3.95 -52.20 1.44
C MET A 1 -3.40 -51.71 0.12
N PRO A 2 -2.91 -50.46 0.01
CA PRO A 2 -2.22 -50.03 -1.20
C PRO A 2 -1.00 -50.89 -1.42
N LYS A 3 -0.77 -51.36 -2.65
CA LYS A 3 0.30 -52.28 -3.05
C LYS A 3 1.73 -51.77 -2.77
N ASP A 4 1.91 -50.54 -2.26
CA ASP A 4 3.23 -49.89 -2.18
C ASP A 4 3.39 -48.98 -0.94
N LEU A 5 2.99 -49.46 0.26
CA LEU A 5 3.25 -48.76 1.53
C LEU A 5 4.75 -48.42 1.73
N LYS A 6 5.64 -49.15 1.06
CA LYS A 6 7.11 -48.93 1.12
C LYS A 6 7.53 -47.57 0.46
N LYS A 7 6.65 -46.94 -0.33
CA LYS A 7 6.92 -45.66 -1.00
C LYS A 7 6.24 -44.45 -0.29
N LEU A 8 5.57 -44.70 0.83
CA LEU A 8 4.89 -43.69 1.60
C LEU A 8 5.69 -43.30 2.85
N PHE A 9 5.65 -42.05 3.21
CA PHE A 9 6.32 -41.47 4.36
C PHE A 9 5.34 -41.36 5.53
N GLN A 10 5.83 -41.66 6.73
CA GLN A 10 5.08 -41.29 7.94
C GLN A 10 5.10 -39.78 8.15
N ILE A 11 4.17 -39.26 8.93
CA ILE A 11 4.06 -37.82 9.24
C ILE A 11 5.37 -37.19 9.75
N THR A 12 6.16 -37.97 10.54
CA THR A 12 7.46 -37.53 11.04
C THR A 12 8.50 -37.38 9.95
N GLU A 13 8.47 -38.26 8.95
CA GLU A 13 9.39 -38.24 7.82
C GLU A 13 9.04 -37.10 6.85
N ALA A 14 7.76 -36.97 6.51
CA ALA A 14 7.25 -35.86 5.68
C ALA A 14 7.52 -34.51 6.32
N ALA A 15 7.24 -34.36 7.64
CA ALA A 15 7.49 -33.13 8.37
C ALA A 15 8.99 -32.78 8.38
N ARG A 16 9.86 -33.78 8.64
CA ARG A 16 11.31 -33.56 8.63
C ARG A 16 11.80 -33.13 7.25
N ALA A 17 11.34 -33.81 6.18
CA ALA A 17 11.71 -33.47 4.81
C ALA A 17 11.38 -32.03 4.43
N CYS A 18 10.30 -31.46 5.01
CA CYS A 18 9.86 -30.08 4.78
C CYS A 18 10.36 -29.09 5.85
N SER A 19 11.18 -29.53 6.82
CA SER A 19 11.64 -28.71 7.97
C SER A 19 10.48 -28.14 8.80
N LEU A 20 9.39 -28.88 8.91
CA LEU A 20 8.17 -28.50 9.64
C LEU A 20 7.92 -29.40 10.85
N SER A 21 7.03 -28.95 11.72
CA SER A 21 6.51 -29.76 12.83
C SER A 21 5.36 -30.67 12.37
N ARG A 22 5.15 -31.78 13.06
CA ARG A 22 3.98 -32.66 12.86
C ARG A 22 2.66 -31.87 13.02
N SER A 23 2.59 -30.99 14.01
CA SER A 23 1.42 -30.16 14.25
C SER A 23 1.13 -29.19 13.12
N THR A 24 2.14 -28.73 12.41
CA THR A 24 1.97 -27.89 11.21
C THR A 24 1.31 -28.68 10.08
N LEU A 25 1.74 -29.93 9.82
CA LEU A 25 1.10 -30.77 8.82
C LEU A 25 -0.37 -31.04 9.15
N LEU A 26 -0.67 -31.37 10.41
CA LEU A 26 -2.05 -31.58 10.86
C LEU A 26 -2.92 -30.34 10.66
N ARG A 27 -2.39 -29.13 10.95
CA ARG A 27 -3.10 -27.87 10.67
C ARG A 27 -3.33 -27.65 9.17
N LEU A 28 -2.42 -28.05 8.30
CA LEU A 28 -2.63 -27.98 6.85
C LEU A 28 -3.76 -28.92 6.39
N GLU A 29 -3.86 -30.09 7.00
CA GLU A 29 -4.98 -31.02 6.76
C GLU A 29 -6.31 -30.44 7.25
N GLU A 30 -6.36 -29.94 8.49
CA GLU A 30 -7.55 -29.30 9.08
C GLU A 30 -8.07 -28.12 8.22
N LYS A 31 -7.15 -27.40 7.58
CA LYS A 31 -7.47 -26.29 6.67
C LYS A 31 -7.78 -26.74 5.23
N GLY A 32 -7.80 -28.04 4.96
CA GLY A 32 -8.06 -28.59 3.62
C GLY A 32 -6.96 -28.33 2.59
N LEU A 33 -5.80 -27.83 2.99
CA LEU A 33 -4.67 -27.55 2.10
C LEU A 33 -3.86 -28.78 1.74
N LEU A 34 -3.89 -29.80 2.60
CA LEU A 34 -3.19 -31.06 2.45
C LEU A 34 -4.13 -32.24 2.71
N THR A 35 -4.05 -33.25 1.86
CA THR A 35 -4.75 -34.52 2.08
C THR A 35 -3.74 -35.65 2.08
N PRO A 36 -3.62 -36.45 3.15
CA PRO A 36 -2.69 -37.59 3.17
C PRO A 36 -2.97 -38.54 2.01
N ALA A 37 -1.92 -39.14 1.43
CA ALA A 37 -2.05 -40.12 0.38
C ALA A 37 -2.78 -41.39 0.86
N TYR A 38 -2.64 -41.72 2.17
CA TYR A 38 -3.32 -42.85 2.78
C TYR A 38 -3.52 -42.63 4.29
N ILE A 39 -4.68 -43.01 4.79
CA ILE A 39 -4.95 -43.10 6.22
C ILE A 39 -5.27 -44.57 6.53
N ALA A 40 -4.54 -45.16 7.46
CA ALA A 40 -4.76 -46.57 7.85
C ALA A 40 -6.07 -46.70 8.62
N PRO A 41 -7.04 -47.53 8.17
CA PRO A 41 -8.36 -47.62 8.78
C PRO A 41 -8.36 -48.13 10.22
N ASP A 42 -7.41 -48.97 10.56
CA ASP A 42 -7.26 -49.66 11.84
C ASP A 42 -6.63 -48.76 12.93
N SER A 43 -5.70 -47.89 12.52
CA SER A 43 -4.88 -47.12 13.48
C SER A 43 -5.02 -45.60 13.30
N GLY A 44 -5.69 -45.14 12.27
CA GLY A 44 -5.79 -43.69 11.92
C GLY A 44 -4.45 -43.08 11.53
N ARG A 45 -3.39 -43.90 11.31
CA ARG A 45 -2.08 -43.39 10.92
C ARG A 45 -2.10 -42.82 9.52
N ARG A 46 -1.52 -41.62 9.37
CA ARG A 46 -1.44 -40.85 8.13
C ARG A 46 -0.12 -41.16 7.41
N TYR A 47 -0.22 -41.34 6.12
CA TYR A 47 0.94 -41.60 5.22
C TYR A 47 0.89 -40.62 4.05
N TYR A 48 2.04 -40.14 3.65
CA TYR A 48 2.24 -39.10 2.65
C TYR A 48 3.12 -39.62 1.52
N ASP A 49 2.91 -39.13 0.33
CA ASP A 49 3.73 -39.47 -0.84
C ASP A 49 4.60 -38.26 -1.28
N ASN A 50 5.32 -38.40 -2.38
CA ASN A 50 6.13 -37.34 -2.95
C ASN A 50 5.31 -36.13 -3.38
N HIS A 51 4.06 -36.32 -3.84
CA HIS A 51 3.18 -35.24 -4.22
C HIS A 51 2.74 -34.41 -3.01
N ASN A 52 2.49 -35.07 -1.90
CA ASN A 52 2.20 -34.40 -0.63
C ASN A 52 3.39 -33.54 -0.17
N VAL A 53 4.61 -34.08 -0.25
CA VAL A 53 5.83 -33.33 0.11
C VAL A 53 6.00 -32.10 -0.79
N ALA A 54 5.85 -32.27 -2.10
CA ALA A 54 5.93 -31.16 -3.06
C ALA A 54 4.86 -30.09 -2.79
N ARG A 55 3.62 -30.52 -2.48
CA ARG A 55 2.52 -29.61 -2.13
C ARG A 55 2.80 -28.83 -0.83
N ILE A 56 3.34 -29.48 0.20
CA ILE A 56 3.74 -28.83 1.44
C ILE A 56 4.79 -27.75 1.18
N LEU A 57 5.83 -28.06 0.43
CA LEU A 57 6.89 -27.10 0.07
C LEU A 57 6.34 -25.91 -0.74
N GLN A 58 5.39 -26.16 -1.64
CA GLN A 58 4.73 -25.10 -2.40
C GLN A 58 3.88 -24.21 -1.49
N ILE A 59 3.13 -24.79 -0.53
CA ILE A 59 2.37 -24.01 0.46
C ILE A 59 3.30 -23.11 1.27
N GLU A 60 4.42 -23.65 1.77
CA GLU A 60 5.36 -22.85 2.56
C GLU A 60 6.02 -21.75 1.72
N LYS A 61 6.33 -22.00 0.45
CA LYS A 61 6.82 -20.97 -0.47
C LYS A 61 5.80 -19.84 -0.66
N LEU A 62 4.54 -20.17 -0.88
CA LEU A 62 3.47 -19.18 -1.06
C LEU A 62 3.23 -18.39 0.22
N LYS A 63 3.27 -19.04 1.40
CA LYS A 63 3.22 -18.35 2.71
C LYS A 63 4.40 -17.41 2.92
N ALA A 64 5.60 -17.81 2.54
CA ALA A 64 6.80 -16.97 2.65
C ALA A 64 6.70 -15.70 1.77
N MET A 65 5.94 -15.77 0.68
CA MET A 65 5.56 -14.60 -0.13
C MET A 65 4.44 -13.76 0.52
N GLY A 66 3.94 -14.19 1.68
CA GLY A 66 2.93 -13.52 2.47
C GLY A 66 1.49 -13.76 2.01
N LEU A 67 1.23 -14.73 1.15
CA LEU A 67 -0.14 -15.09 0.76
C LEU A 67 -0.91 -15.67 1.95
N SER A 68 -2.20 -15.36 2.00
CA SER A 68 -3.10 -15.88 3.03
C SER A 68 -3.37 -17.38 2.81
N THR A 69 -3.89 -18.04 3.84
CA THR A 69 -4.32 -19.44 3.71
C THR A 69 -5.44 -19.58 2.68
N GLU A 70 -6.30 -18.59 2.62
CA GLU A 70 -7.46 -18.49 1.73
C GLU A 70 -7.02 -18.35 0.27
N ASP A 71 -6.03 -17.48 -0.01
CA ASP A 71 -5.45 -17.31 -1.36
C ASP A 71 -4.80 -18.62 -1.83
N ILE A 72 -4.07 -19.29 -0.94
CA ILE A 72 -3.41 -20.56 -1.24
C ILE A 72 -4.44 -21.66 -1.50
N ALA A 73 -5.52 -21.71 -0.72
CA ALA A 73 -6.60 -22.67 -0.93
C ALA A 73 -7.30 -22.44 -2.28
N ALA A 74 -7.62 -21.20 -2.61
CA ALA A 74 -8.21 -20.82 -3.89
C ALA A 74 -7.32 -21.20 -5.09
N TYR A 75 -6.03 -20.94 -4.97
CA TYR A 75 -5.03 -21.35 -5.98
C TYR A 75 -5.06 -22.86 -6.24
N PHE A 76 -5.05 -23.67 -5.20
CA PHE A 76 -5.10 -25.11 -5.38
C PHE A 76 -6.48 -25.60 -5.88
N ALA A 77 -7.56 -24.96 -5.48
CA ALA A 77 -8.92 -25.31 -5.95
C ALA A 77 -9.12 -24.97 -7.43
N SER A 78 -8.47 -23.91 -7.94
CA SER A 78 -8.51 -23.55 -9.37
C SER A 78 -7.61 -24.43 -10.26
N GLY A 79 -6.97 -25.45 -9.72
CA GLY A 79 -6.02 -26.26 -10.48
C GLY A 79 -4.67 -25.59 -10.73
N GLY A 80 -4.32 -24.55 -9.96
CA GLY A 80 -3.05 -23.86 -10.07
C GLY A 80 -3.10 -22.62 -10.98
N GLU A 81 -4.26 -22.01 -11.15
CA GLU A 81 -4.40 -20.79 -11.93
C GLU A 81 -3.71 -19.61 -11.21
N THR A 82 -2.75 -18.98 -11.90
CA THR A 82 -1.82 -18.04 -11.28
C THR A 82 -2.27 -16.58 -11.32
N ALA A 83 -3.26 -16.24 -12.15
CA ALA A 83 -3.65 -14.85 -12.40
C ALA A 83 -4.02 -14.09 -11.10
N ALA A 84 -4.87 -14.69 -10.26
CA ALA A 84 -5.27 -14.06 -8.99
C ALA A 84 -4.09 -13.90 -8.02
N LEU A 85 -3.19 -14.89 -7.96
CA LEU A 85 -1.98 -14.81 -7.11
C LEU A 85 -1.03 -13.71 -7.60
N LEU A 86 -0.86 -13.56 -8.91
CA LEU A 86 -0.02 -12.51 -9.49
C LEU A 86 -0.55 -11.14 -9.08
N THR A 87 -1.85 -10.88 -9.24
CA THR A 87 -2.48 -9.62 -8.81
C THR A 87 -2.21 -9.33 -7.33
N THR A 88 -2.46 -10.30 -6.45
CA THR A 88 -2.23 -10.16 -4.99
C THR A 88 -0.76 -9.88 -4.68
N LEU A 89 0.17 -10.55 -5.36
CA LEU A 89 1.61 -10.35 -5.14
C LEU A 89 2.09 -9.01 -5.69
N GLU A 90 1.57 -8.55 -6.82
CA GLU A 90 1.88 -7.23 -7.39
C GLU A 90 1.39 -6.10 -6.49
N GLU A 91 0.17 -6.19 -5.96
CA GLU A 91 -0.36 -5.23 -4.96
C GLU A 91 0.55 -5.18 -3.73
N ARG A 92 0.95 -6.34 -3.22
CA ARG A 92 1.81 -6.45 -2.06
C ARG A 92 3.23 -5.91 -2.32
N LEU A 93 3.76 -6.15 -3.51
CA LEU A 93 5.04 -5.58 -3.94
C LEU A 93 4.98 -4.03 -3.92
N HIS A 94 3.89 -3.45 -4.40
CA HIS A 94 3.68 -2.02 -4.35
C HIS A 94 3.59 -1.48 -2.91
N GLU A 95 2.91 -2.18 -2.01
CA GLU A 95 2.85 -1.80 -0.59
C GLU A 95 4.22 -1.84 0.08
N ILE A 96 4.99 -2.92 -0.14
CA ILE A 96 6.34 -3.05 0.40
C ILE A 96 7.25 -1.95 -0.16
N ALA A 97 7.19 -1.67 -1.47
CA ALA A 97 8.00 -0.62 -2.09
C ALA A 97 7.69 0.76 -1.48
N ARG A 98 6.42 1.07 -1.24
CA ARG A 98 6.01 2.31 -0.54
C ARG A 98 6.54 2.37 0.88
N GLY A 99 6.45 1.26 1.63
CA GLY A 99 6.96 1.18 3.01
C GLY A 99 8.49 1.34 3.07
N VAL A 100 9.22 0.72 2.15
CA VAL A 100 10.68 0.89 2.05
C VAL A 100 11.03 2.34 1.75
N GLU A 101 10.32 3.00 0.84
CA GLU A 101 10.55 4.41 0.54
C GLU A 101 10.26 5.30 1.75
N GLU A 102 9.14 5.07 2.45
CA GLU A 102 8.83 5.79 3.69
C GLU A 102 9.95 5.65 4.74
N LEU A 103 10.46 4.43 4.95
CA LEU A 103 11.55 4.18 5.88
C LEU A 103 12.85 4.89 5.46
N ARG A 104 13.18 4.92 4.17
CA ARG A 104 14.32 5.68 3.64
C ARG A 104 14.17 7.17 3.92
N LEU A 105 12.97 7.73 3.70
CA LEU A 105 12.66 9.11 4.01
C LEU A 105 12.83 9.42 5.50
N ARG A 106 12.34 8.55 6.37
CA ARG A 106 12.52 8.66 7.83
C ARG A 106 14.00 8.58 8.26
N ALA A 107 14.80 7.81 7.53
CA ALA A 107 16.23 7.69 7.78
C ALA A 107 17.02 8.94 7.32
N GLY A 108 16.41 9.86 6.58
CA GLY A 108 17.07 11.09 6.11
C GLY A 108 18.15 10.85 5.06
N THR A 109 18.09 9.74 4.34
CA THR A 109 19.12 9.34 3.36
C THR A 109 18.95 9.98 1.99
N ASP A 110 17.81 10.62 1.72
CA ASP A 110 17.55 11.32 0.46
C ASP A 110 17.53 12.85 0.68
N THR A 111 18.58 13.53 0.23
CA THR A 111 18.76 14.99 0.39
C THR A 111 18.41 15.78 -0.88
N GLY A 112 17.97 15.12 -1.93
CA GLY A 112 17.67 15.76 -3.22
C GLY A 112 16.17 16.00 -3.42
N ILE A 113 15.77 17.25 -3.67
CA ILE A 113 14.43 17.57 -4.17
C ILE A 113 14.34 17.09 -5.62
N SER A 114 14.05 15.83 -5.86
CA SER A 114 13.78 15.29 -7.18
C SER A 114 12.29 15.25 -7.48
N VAL A 115 11.90 15.68 -8.69
CA VAL A 115 10.51 15.53 -9.15
C VAL A 115 10.40 14.23 -9.95
N GLN A 116 9.51 13.37 -9.52
CA GLN A 116 9.29 12.05 -10.11
C GLN A 116 7.88 11.93 -10.67
N MET A 117 7.73 11.13 -11.70
CA MET A 117 6.42 10.68 -12.15
C MET A 117 6.05 9.41 -11.37
N LEU A 118 4.83 9.35 -10.85
CA LEU A 118 4.31 8.16 -10.18
C LEU A 118 2.83 7.95 -10.51
N THR A 119 2.35 6.76 -10.22
CA THR A 119 0.93 6.45 -10.26
C THR A 119 0.40 6.42 -8.82
N LEU A 120 -0.57 7.28 -8.53
CA LEU A 120 -1.32 7.22 -7.28
C LEU A 120 -2.39 6.14 -7.40
N PRO A 121 -2.50 5.22 -6.45
CA PRO A 121 -3.61 4.27 -6.41
C PRO A 121 -4.94 4.99 -6.16
N ALA A 122 -6.04 4.32 -6.47
CA ALA A 122 -7.35 4.78 -6.02
C ALA A 122 -7.41 4.78 -4.49
N VAL A 123 -8.03 5.79 -3.91
CA VAL A 123 -8.17 5.91 -2.46
C VAL A 123 -9.61 6.22 -2.07
N THR A 124 -10.17 5.42 -1.17
CA THR A 124 -11.45 5.70 -0.52
C THR A 124 -11.19 6.58 0.70
N CYS A 125 -11.85 7.72 0.79
CA CYS A 125 -11.65 8.64 1.91
C CYS A 125 -12.94 9.39 2.29
N CYS A 126 -13.05 9.76 3.56
CA CYS A 126 -13.93 10.85 3.98
C CYS A 126 -13.22 12.18 3.76
N ARG A 127 -13.97 13.22 3.40
CA ARG A 127 -13.39 14.53 3.16
C ARG A 127 -14.22 15.64 3.77
N ARG A 128 -13.54 16.71 4.19
CA ARG A 128 -14.16 17.95 4.71
C ARG A 128 -13.56 19.14 3.98
N LEU A 129 -14.43 20.03 3.48
CA LEU A 129 -13.98 21.30 2.92
C LEU A 129 -13.66 22.27 4.05
N CYS A 130 -12.50 22.89 3.95
CA CYS A 130 -11.98 23.88 4.90
C CYS A 130 -11.43 25.08 4.12
N GLU A 131 -11.19 26.16 4.81
CA GLU A 131 -10.55 27.36 4.29
C GLU A 131 -9.47 27.81 5.30
N GLY A 132 -8.37 28.36 4.81
CA GLY A 132 -7.29 28.81 5.68
C GLY A 132 -6.22 29.58 4.95
N TYR A 133 -5.42 30.31 5.72
CA TYR A 133 -4.34 31.18 5.25
C TYR A 133 -2.98 30.55 5.44
N THR A 134 -2.83 29.76 6.49
CA THR A 134 -1.53 29.26 6.93
C THR A 134 -1.46 27.74 6.91
N VAL A 135 -0.26 27.26 7.01
CA VAL A 135 0.00 25.82 7.19
C VAL A 135 -0.56 25.32 8.53
N ALA A 136 -0.53 26.16 9.56
CA ALA A 136 -1.12 25.82 10.87
C ALA A 136 -2.63 25.60 10.78
N ASP A 137 -3.34 26.38 9.97
CA ASP A 137 -4.78 26.18 9.74
C ASP A 137 -5.06 24.82 9.12
N LYS A 138 -4.27 24.43 8.10
CA LYS A 138 -4.40 23.11 7.47
C LYS A 138 -4.11 21.98 8.45
N TYR A 139 -3.05 22.11 9.23
CA TYR A 139 -2.69 21.11 10.22
C TYR A 139 -3.80 20.92 11.26
N ASN A 140 -4.31 22.02 11.81
CA ASN A 140 -5.40 21.97 12.79
C ASN A 140 -6.66 21.33 12.18
N ALA A 141 -7.04 21.73 10.96
CA ALA A 141 -8.18 21.15 10.26
C ALA A 141 -8.01 19.64 10.00
N MET A 142 -6.80 19.20 9.64
CA MET A 142 -6.48 17.78 9.44
C MET A 142 -6.60 17.01 10.76
N TYR A 143 -6.02 17.52 11.83
CA TYR A 143 -6.05 16.90 13.15
C TYR A 143 -7.48 16.78 13.70
N ASP A 144 -8.25 17.88 13.61
CA ASP A 144 -9.64 17.93 14.08
C ASP A 144 -10.54 16.98 13.30
N PHE A 145 -10.38 16.91 11.97
CA PHE A 145 -11.19 16.02 11.15
C PHE A 145 -10.82 14.56 11.35
N TYR A 146 -9.54 14.25 11.48
CA TYR A 146 -9.10 12.90 11.85
C TYR A 146 -9.73 12.46 13.17
N GLY A 147 -9.64 13.29 14.21
CA GLY A 147 -10.24 13.02 15.50
C GLY A 147 -11.76 12.85 15.42
N ALA A 148 -12.45 13.60 14.54
CA ALA A 148 -13.87 13.42 14.31
C ALA A 148 -14.20 12.06 13.69
N CYS A 149 -13.44 11.62 12.70
CA CYS A 149 -13.58 10.29 12.08
C CYS A 149 -13.39 9.16 13.10
N VAL A 150 -12.39 9.28 13.97
CA VAL A 150 -12.15 8.32 15.06
C VAL A 150 -13.33 8.27 16.03
N ARG A 151 -13.84 9.43 16.46
CA ARG A 151 -15.01 9.50 17.38
C ARG A 151 -16.29 8.94 16.76
N GLN A 152 -16.44 9.01 15.44
CA GLN A 152 -17.57 8.43 14.71
C GLN A 152 -17.42 6.90 14.51
N GLY A 153 -16.29 6.33 14.94
CA GLY A 153 -16.03 4.89 14.82
C GLY A 153 -15.72 4.45 13.38
N TYR A 154 -15.26 5.35 12.51
CA TYR A 154 -14.90 5.01 11.14
C TYR A 154 -13.66 4.13 11.08
N HIS A 155 -13.63 3.23 10.11
CA HIS A 155 -12.50 2.32 9.88
C HIS A 155 -11.44 2.97 8.98
N LEU A 156 -10.42 3.54 9.62
CA LEU A 156 -9.34 4.22 8.92
C LEU A 156 -8.41 3.22 8.21
N SER A 157 -7.83 3.62 7.10
CA SER A 157 -6.76 2.86 6.42
C SER A 157 -5.38 3.28 6.95
N ASN A 158 -4.34 2.58 6.49
CA ASN A 158 -2.95 2.91 6.82
C ASN A 158 -2.35 3.98 5.88
N GLU A 159 -3.14 4.47 4.91
CA GLU A 159 -2.68 5.51 4.01
C GLU A 159 -2.54 6.85 4.74
N PRO A 160 -1.58 7.70 4.34
CA PRO A 160 -1.42 9.02 4.93
C PRO A 160 -2.66 9.89 4.77
N ILE A 161 -2.98 10.68 5.81
CA ILE A 161 -3.93 11.78 5.69
C ILE A 161 -3.35 12.80 4.71
N PHE A 162 -4.21 13.40 3.88
CA PHE A 162 -3.75 14.37 2.91
C PHE A 162 -4.73 15.53 2.74
N ALA A 163 -4.21 16.65 2.25
CA ALA A 163 -5.00 17.79 1.83
C ALA A 163 -5.00 17.91 0.30
N ILE A 164 -6.13 18.33 -0.28
CA ILE A 164 -6.24 18.72 -1.68
C ILE A 164 -6.48 20.23 -1.69
N SER A 165 -5.52 20.98 -2.19
CA SER A 165 -5.56 22.45 -2.18
C SER A 165 -6.17 22.97 -3.47
N GLN A 166 -7.32 23.64 -3.40
CA GLN A 166 -7.99 24.23 -4.57
C GLN A 166 -7.25 25.50 -5.02
N ARG A 167 -6.01 25.34 -5.52
CA ARG A 167 -5.18 26.43 -6.02
C ARG A 167 -4.38 25.99 -7.23
N GLN A 168 -4.16 26.90 -8.16
CA GLN A 168 -3.40 26.68 -9.38
C GLN A 168 -2.42 27.83 -9.70
N ASP A 169 -2.29 28.81 -8.82
CA ASP A 169 -1.40 29.98 -8.97
C ASP A 169 0.07 29.57 -9.17
N PHE A 170 0.54 28.51 -8.46
CA PHE A 170 1.89 27.96 -8.61
C PHE A 170 2.22 27.53 -10.05
N LEU A 171 1.23 27.17 -10.87
CA LEU A 171 1.40 26.88 -12.29
C LEU A 171 1.81 28.13 -13.09
N ASN A 172 1.47 29.32 -12.59
CA ASN A 172 1.86 30.60 -13.17
C ASN A 172 3.19 31.14 -12.60
N GLY A 173 3.83 30.38 -11.69
CA GLY A 173 5.13 30.70 -11.13
C GLY A 173 5.10 31.60 -9.90
N TYR A 174 3.97 31.74 -9.26
CA TYR A 174 3.82 32.50 -8.01
C TYR A 174 2.90 31.78 -7.02
N ILE A 175 3.00 32.17 -5.77
CA ILE A 175 2.13 31.71 -4.69
C ILE A 175 1.39 32.93 -4.13
N SER A 176 0.07 32.86 -4.11
CA SER A 176 -0.77 33.92 -3.56
C SER A 176 -0.88 33.80 -2.05
N ASP A 177 -0.83 34.91 -1.34
CA ASP A 177 -1.06 35.00 0.11
C ASP A 177 -2.56 35.01 0.47
N LYS A 178 -3.46 34.91 -0.52
CA LYS A 178 -4.89 34.85 -0.29
C LYS A 178 -5.31 33.50 0.28
N PRO A 179 -6.34 33.47 1.15
CA PRO A 179 -6.92 32.20 1.59
C PRO A 179 -7.47 31.43 0.40
N TYR A 180 -7.42 30.14 0.50
CA TYR A 180 -7.99 29.24 -0.52
C TYR A 180 -8.65 28.05 0.14
N PRO A 181 -9.71 27.51 -0.47
CA PRO A 181 -10.35 26.31 0.02
C PRO A 181 -9.45 25.09 -0.20
N PHE A 182 -9.54 24.15 0.73
CA PHE A 182 -8.87 22.88 0.63
C PHE A 182 -9.72 21.77 1.24
N TRP A 183 -9.61 20.58 0.67
CA TRP A 183 -10.19 19.39 1.24
C TRP A 183 -9.19 18.74 2.19
N VAL A 184 -9.63 18.42 3.38
CA VAL A 184 -8.95 17.45 4.24
C VAL A 184 -9.52 16.08 3.92
N CYS A 185 -8.66 15.12 3.60
CA CYS A 185 -9.03 13.77 3.23
C CYS A 185 -8.44 12.78 4.23
N VAL A 186 -9.30 11.98 4.85
CA VAL A 186 -8.92 10.90 5.78
C VAL A 186 -9.22 9.58 5.10
N PRO A 187 -8.19 8.80 4.73
CA PRO A 187 -8.35 7.52 4.04
C PRO A 187 -9.06 6.48 4.91
N MET A 188 -9.95 5.72 4.27
CA MET A 188 -10.80 4.69 4.89
C MET A 188 -10.51 3.32 4.29
N ARG A 189 -10.77 2.27 5.04
CA ARG A 189 -10.80 0.91 4.50
C ARG A 189 -12.00 0.77 3.55
N PRO A 190 -11.81 0.45 2.26
CA PRO A 190 -12.88 0.45 1.27
C PRO A 190 -14.08 -0.40 1.67
N GLU A 191 -13.82 -1.60 2.21
CA GLU A 191 -14.83 -2.58 2.60
C GLU A 191 -15.67 -2.16 3.83
N LYS A 192 -15.23 -1.14 4.56
CA LYS A 192 -15.87 -0.62 5.78
C LYS A 192 -16.07 0.89 5.73
N ALA A 193 -16.00 1.47 4.54
CA ALA A 193 -16.16 2.89 4.35
C ALA A 193 -17.60 3.33 4.63
N PRO A 194 -17.82 4.48 5.31
CA PRO A 194 -19.15 5.01 5.51
C PRO A 194 -19.75 5.52 4.17
N LYS A 195 -21.07 5.70 4.13
CA LYS A 195 -21.80 6.07 2.90
C LYS A 195 -21.36 7.39 2.29
N GLU A 196 -20.89 8.33 3.12
CA GLU A 196 -20.38 9.64 2.71
C GLU A 196 -18.94 9.60 2.18
N ALA A 197 -18.26 8.47 2.27
CA ALA A 197 -16.92 8.33 1.72
C ALA A 197 -16.96 8.45 0.18
N VAL A 198 -15.91 9.05 -0.36
CA VAL A 198 -15.71 9.21 -1.80
C VAL A 198 -14.51 8.39 -2.25
N VAL A 199 -14.56 7.92 -3.49
CA VAL A 199 -13.41 7.26 -4.13
C VAL A 199 -12.73 8.27 -5.04
N LEU A 200 -11.47 8.57 -4.75
CA LEU A 200 -10.60 9.29 -5.68
C LEU A 200 -9.94 8.25 -6.59
N PRO A 201 -10.10 8.36 -7.91
CA PRO A 201 -9.57 7.36 -8.83
C PRO A 201 -8.04 7.35 -8.85
N ALA A 202 -7.47 6.24 -9.27
CA ALA A 202 -6.06 6.15 -9.58
C ALA A 202 -5.70 7.17 -10.68
N CYS A 203 -4.52 7.78 -10.58
CA CYS A 203 -4.07 8.76 -11.55
C CYS A 203 -2.54 8.83 -11.64
N ARG A 204 -2.03 9.24 -12.81
CA ARG A 204 -0.62 9.63 -12.94
C ARG A 204 -0.42 11.00 -12.30
N ALA A 205 0.71 11.18 -11.63
CA ALA A 205 1.01 12.43 -10.96
C ALA A 205 2.51 12.74 -10.99
N LEU A 206 2.85 14.02 -11.07
CA LEU A 206 4.16 14.50 -10.67
C LEU A 206 4.23 14.55 -9.15
N SER A 207 5.34 14.11 -8.60
CA SER A 207 5.57 14.05 -7.16
C SER A 207 6.88 14.71 -6.81
N VAL A 208 6.88 15.46 -5.71
CA VAL A 208 8.08 15.99 -5.07
C VAL A 208 8.02 15.72 -3.57
N LEU A 209 9.14 15.33 -2.99
CA LEU A 209 9.28 15.21 -1.55
C LEU A 209 9.80 16.53 -0.99
N TYR A 210 9.21 16.94 0.10
CA TYR A 210 9.58 18.12 0.82
C TYR A 210 9.88 17.79 2.28
N TYR A 211 11.02 18.24 2.77
CA TYR A 211 11.48 18.04 4.15
C TYR A 211 11.46 19.34 4.94
N GLY A 212 11.08 19.27 6.21
CA GLY A 212 11.07 20.38 7.12
C GLY A 212 9.67 20.93 7.43
N SER A 213 9.62 22.16 7.92
CA SER A 213 8.35 22.79 8.27
C SER A 213 7.50 23.05 7.03
N TYR A 214 6.20 22.94 7.17
CA TYR A 214 5.27 23.17 6.04
C TYR A 214 5.38 24.57 5.41
N ALA A 215 6.02 25.53 6.09
CA ALA A 215 6.22 26.87 5.56
C ALA A 215 7.03 26.93 4.26
N GLY A 216 7.91 25.94 4.04
CA GLY A 216 8.68 25.85 2.79
C GLY A 216 8.02 25.03 1.66
N ALA A 217 6.81 24.53 1.86
CA ALA A 217 6.12 23.72 0.85
C ALA A 217 5.81 24.48 -0.45
N ASP A 218 5.75 25.81 -0.39
CA ASP A 218 5.49 26.65 -1.55
C ASP A 218 6.57 26.56 -2.62
N GLU A 219 7.84 26.44 -2.22
CA GLU A 219 8.95 26.22 -3.17
C GLU A 219 8.80 24.89 -3.91
N ALA A 220 8.40 23.84 -3.20
CA ALA A 220 8.15 22.53 -3.80
C ALA A 220 6.96 22.57 -4.78
N LEU A 221 5.91 23.32 -4.47
CA LEU A 221 4.78 23.56 -5.39
C LEU A 221 5.23 24.31 -6.64
N LEU A 222 6.02 25.38 -6.49
CA LEU A 222 6.57 26.13 -7.62
C LEU A 222 7.45 25.24 -8.50
N ARG A 223 8.18 24.32 -7.91
CA ARG A 223 8.97 23.34 -8.65
C ARG A 223 8.09 22.40 -9.46
N LEU A 224 7.00 21.87 -8.88
CA LEU A 224 6.02 21.07 -9.64
C LEU A 224 5.45 21.87 -10.82
N GLY A 225 5.11 23.13 -10.63
CA GLY A 225 4.62 24.00 -11.70
C GLY A 225 5.64 24.18 -12.85
N ARG A 226 6.92 24.32 -12.53
CA ARG A 226 8.00 24.39 -13.53
C ARG A 226 8.12 23.09 -14.31
N GLU A 227 8.10 21.94 -13.63
CA GLU A 227 8.20 20.62 -14.26
C GLU A 227 7.03 20.32 -15.19
N VAL A 228 5.80 20.72 -14.81
CA VAL A 228 4.62 20.61 -15.70
C VAL A 228 4.87 21.30 -17.02
N LYS A 229 5.37 22.56 -16.98
CA LYS A 229 5.68 23.33 -18.19
C LYS A 229 6.81 22.71 -19.01
N GLN A 230 7.89 22.30 -18.35
CA GLN A 230 9.06 21.73 -19.01
C GLN A 230 8.74 20.41 -19.72
N ARG A 231 7.90 19.57 -19.12
CA ARG A 231 7.51 18.27 -19.66
C ARG A 231 6.28 18.35 -20.60
N GLY A 232 5.68 19.53 -20.75
CA GLY A 232 4.48 19.69 -21.60
C GLY A 232 3.26 18.93 -21.07
N LEU A 233 3.17 18.76 -19.74
CA LEU A 233 2.07 18.05 -19.10
C LEU A 233 0.87 18.97 -18.87
N THR A 234 -0.31 18.37 -18.77
CA THR A 234 -1.55 19.07 -18.42
C THR A 234 -1.99 18.67 -17.03
N PRO A 235 -2.21 19.62 -16.08
CA PRO A 235 -2.81 19.31 -14.79
C PRO A 235 -4.18 18.65 -14.94
N ALA A 236 -4.39 17.55 -14.24
CA ALA A 236 -5.64 16.78 -14.24
C ALA A 236 -6.39 16.85 -12.91
N GLY A 237 -6.01 17.78 -12.06
CA GLY A 237 -6.64 18.03 -10.76
C GLY A 237 -5.82 18.95 -9.88
N ASP A 238 -6.32 19.17 -8.67
CA ASP A 238 -5.66 20.02 -7.69
C ASP A 238 -4.48 19.32 -7.01
N PRO A 239 -3.46 20.05 -6.55
CA PRO A 239 -2.31 19.47 -5.85
C PRO A 239 -2.73 18.85 -4.52
N ARG A 240 -2.11 17.72 -4.19
CA ARG A 240 -2.32 17.01 -2.93
C ARG A 240 -1.05 17.06 -2.10
N ALA A 241 -1.20 17.26 -0.79
CA ALA A 241 -0.12 17.22 0.18
C ALA A 241 -0.35 16.04 1.13
N LEU A 242 0.48 15.01 1.01
CA LEU A 242 0.43 13.80 1.84
C LEU A 242 1.47 13.91 2.95
N GLY A 243 1.06 13.79 4.20
CA GLY A 243 1.95 13.81 5.34
C GLY A 243 2.59 12.43 5.58
N ILE A 244 3.78 12.21 5.08
CA ILE A 244 4.52 10.94 5.24
C ILE A 244 5.09 10.85 6.66
N VAL A 245 5.81 11.88 7.10
CA VAL A 245 6.26 12.05 8.48
C VAL A 245 5.68 13.37 8.98
N ALA A 246 4.72 13.29 9.88
CA ALA A 246 3.94 14.43 10.31
C ALA A 246 3.69 14.38 11.82
N PRO A 247 3.27 15.47 12.46
CA PRO A 247 3.01 15.51 13.90
C PRO A 247 2.03 14.45 14.41
N TYR A 248 1.10 14.01 13.58
CA TYR A 248 0.16 12.94 13.94
C TYR A 248 0.76 11.52 13.83
N THR A 249 1.95 11.36 13.26
CA THR A 249 2.67 10.07 13.23
C THR A 249 3.53 9.85 14.48
N GLY A 250 3.75 10.89 15.30
CA GLY A 250 4.48 10.81 16.57
C GLY A 250 4.74 12.20 17.17
N ARG A 251 4.41 12.37 18.45
CA ARG A 251 4.55 13.65 19.17
C ARG A 251 6.00 14.16 19.32
N GLU A 252 6.97 13.27 19.20
CA GLU A 252 8.38 13.53 19.45
C GLU A 252 9.19 13.80 18.18
N ILE A 253 8.51 13.90 17.02
CA ILE A 253 9.22 14.12 15.76
C ILE A 253 9.54 15.60 15.62
N GLU A 254 10.84 15.92 15.56
CA GLU A 254 11.29 17.29 15.31
C GLU A 254 10.80 17.81 13.95
N THR A 255 10.40 19.05 13.88
CA THR A 255 9.86 19.70 12.66
C THR A 255 10.78 19.56 11.44
N LYS A 256 12.11 19.59 11.65
CA LYS A 256 13.09 19.39 10.56
C LYS A 256 13.03 18.01 9.93
N ARG A 257 12.44 17.02 10.61
CA ARG A 257 12.26 15.64 10.15
C ARG A 257 10.89 15.40 9.52
N TYR A 258 10.01 16.38 9.50
CA TYR A 258 8.76 16.26 8.77
C TYR A 258 9.05 16.02 7.29
N CYS A 259 8.27 15.16 6.69
CA CYS A 259 8.34 14.87 5.27
C CYS A 259 6.92 14.88 4.70
N SER A 260 6.72 15.68 3.68
CA SER A 260 5.48 15.71 2.92
C SER A 260 5.75 15.36 1.48
N ARG A 261 4.87 14.56 0.89
CA ARG A 261 4.85 14.33 -0.54
C ARG A 261 3.81 15.26 -1.15
N LEU A 262 4.27 16.19 -1.96
CA LEU A 262 3.39 17.00 -2.79
C LEU A 262 3.22 16.32 -4.13
N VAL A 263 1.98 16.14 -4.57
CA VAL A 263 1.66 15.50 -5.83
C VAL A 263 0.68 16.32 -6.63
N LEU A 264 0.88 16.39 -7.91
CA LEU A 264 -0.02 17.04 -8.86
C LEU A 264 -0.49 16.00 -9.88
N PRO A 265 -1.78 15.64 -9.90
CA PRO A 265 -2.34 14.80 -10.95
C PRO A 265 -2.12 15.44 -12.32
N VAL A 266 -1.67 14.65 -13.29
CA VAL A 266 -1.37 15.14 -14.64
C VAL A 266 -1.81 14.15 -15.71
N THR A 267 -2.08 14.70 -16.91
CA THR A 267 -2.29 13.95 -18.15
C THR A 267 -1.33 14.48 -19.22
N GLY A 268 -1.19 13.74 -20.31
CA GLY A 268 -0.32 14.10 -21.41
C GLY A 268 1.15 13.77 -21.09
N GLU A 269 1.72 12.89 -21.85
CA GLU A 269 3.16 12.71 -22.04
C GLU A 269 3.36 12.50 -23.53
N ARG A 270 4.37 13.12 -24.10
CA ARG A 270 4.97 12.51 -25.29
C ARG A 270 5.59 11.20 -24.79
N GLU A 271 5.03 10.05 -25.20
CA GLU A 271 5.73 8.78 -25.10
C GLU A 271 7.10 9.00 -25.73
N SER A 272 8.13 9.12 -24.90
CA SER A 272 9.48 8.93 -25.38
C SER A 272 9.55 7.45 -25.75
N SER A 273 9.49 7.16 -27.04
CA SER A 273 9.78 5.86 -27.60
C SER A 273 11.21 5.49 -27.18
N PHE A 274 11.35 4.74 -26.13
CA PHE A 274 12.55 3.97 -25.82
C PHE A 274 12.47 2.66 -26.62
N TYR A 275 12.63 2.78 -27.95
CA TYR A 275 13.06 1.70 -28.82
C TYR A 275 13.88 2.35 -29.94
N GLU A 276 15.16 2.48 -29.73
CA GLU A 276 16.23 2.32 -30.69
C GLU A 276 17.42 1.66 -30.00
#